data_1f4f7af1ba309367039f31f44972d353
#
_entry.id   1f4f7af1ba309367039f31f44972d353
#
_cell.length_a   1.000
_cell.length_b   1.000
_cell.length_c   1.000
_cell.angle_alpha   90.00
_cell.angle_beta   90.00
_cell.angle_gamma   90.00
#
_symmetry.space_group_name_H-M   'P 1'
#
loop_
_entity.id
_entity.type
_entity.pdbx_description
1 polymer ?
#
loop_
_entity_poly.entity_id
_entity_poly.type
_entity_poly.pdbx_seq_one_letter_code
_entity_poly.pdbx_strand_id
1 'polypeptide(L)'
;MLSGGWCPVRFSEPAHWEEDLAELDRTLDLFAAAGGTARPVFGDGGSDERRANPGRGGEDRSLGLDEAGWRHFADGLRRAEELARDRGFEPTFHAHTSTFVEAPWEIDRVLELSGVGLLVDTGHLLIGGSDPIQALRDWGSRVNYVHIKDVRLDVLRGVVRDHAGAIEAWQRGIFCELGTGDVDLDGFFHELRAVGYDGWICVEQDRILRDDEPISESAEAQRRNRAWLREHAGL
;
A
#
# COMPACT_ATOMS: atom_id res chain seq x y z
N MET A 1 17.49 -12.37 -0.26
CA MET A 1 16.43 -12.40 0.77
C MET A 1 15.31 -11.53 0.26
N LEU A 2 14.09 -12.00 0.28
CA LEU A 2 12.88 -11.27 -0.10
C LEU A 2 12.13 -10.87 1.17
N SER A 3 11.76 -9.58 1.31
CA SER A 3 10.98 -9.08 2.45
C SER A 3 9.47 -9.23 2.25
N GLY A 4 9.00 -9.06 1.02
CA GLY A 4 7.61 -9.23 0.61
C GLY A 4 7.45 -9.16 -0.89
N GLY A 5 6.25 -9.35 -1.38
CA GLY A 5 5.90 -9.19 -2.78
C GLY A 5 4.40 -9.00 -2.99
N TRP A 6 4.07 -8.20 -3.98
CA TRP A 6 2.71 -7.85 -4.34
C TRP A 6 1.93 -9.07 -4.85
N CYS A 7 0.80 -9.33 -4.23
CA CYS A 7 -0.10 -10.43 -4.54
C CYS A 7 -1.52 -9.86 -4.70
N PRO A 8 -1.85 -9.31 -5.88
CA PRO A 8 -3.17 -8.73 -6.11
C PRO A 8 -4.23 -9.83 -6.17
N VAL A 9 -5.37 -9.58 -5.52
CA VAL A 9 -6.55 -10.45 -5.57
C VAL A 9 -7.79 -9.57 -5.68
N ARG A 10 -8.66 -9.86 -6.61
CA ARG A 10 -9.95 -9.18 -6.79
C ARG A 10 -10.94 -9.69 -5.74
N PHE A 11 -10.73 -9.31 -4.48
CA PHE A 11 -11.47 -9.85 -3.33
C PHE A 11 -12.98 -9.69 -3.46
N SER A 12 -13.46 -8.58 -4.02
CA SER A 12 -14.88 -8.29 -4.19
C SER A 12 -15.53 -8.97 -5.40
N GLU A 13 -14.75 -9.72 -6.23
CA GLU A 13 -15.18 -10.29 -7.50
C GLU A 13 -15.11 -11.82 -7.52
N PRO A 14 -16.15 -12.55 -7.02
CA PRO A 14 -16.10 -14.01 -6.90
C PRO A 14 -15.79 -14.77 -8.20
N ALA A 15 -16.14 -14.19 -9.34
CA ALA A 15 -15.86 -14.80 -10.65
C ALA A 15 -14.35 -14.96 -10.96
N HIS A 16 -13.50 -14.21 -10.26
CA HIS A 16 -12.05 -14.19 -10.48
C HIS A 16 -11.25 -14.94 -9.41
N TRP A 17 -11.88 -15.38 -8.31
CA TRP A 17 -11.14 -15.97 -7.19
C TRP A 17 -10.33 -17.22 -7.56
N GLU A 18 -10.85 -18.09 -8.42
CA GLU A 18 -10.13 -19.31 -8.82
C GLU A 18 -8.81 -18.96 -9.53
N GLU A 19 -8.85 -17.99 -10.44
CA GLU A 19 -7.69 -17.52 -11.18
C GLU A 19 -6.69 -16.82 -10.26
N ASP A 20 -7.18 -15.87 -9.44
CA ASP A 20 -6.33 -15.04 -8.57
C ASP A 20 -5.69 -15.88 -7.46
N LEU A 21 -6.41 -16.83 -6.85
CA LEU A 21 -5.86 -17.73 -5.84
C LEU A 21 -4.85 -18.71 -6.43
N ALA A 22 -5.05 -19.18 -7.67
CA ALA A 22 -4.05 -19.98 -8.37
C ALA A 22 -2.77 -19.19 -8.68
N GLU A 23 -2.86 -17.88 -8.97
CA GLU A 23 -1.69 -17.01 -9.12
C GLU A 23 -0.99 -16.76 -7.79
N LEU A 24 -1.77 -16.53 -6.73
CA LEU A 24 -1.23 -16.42 -5.38
C LEU A 24 -0.44 -17.69 -5.00
N ASP A 25 -0.99 -18.88 -5.23
CA ASP A 25 -0.32 -20.15 -4.91
C ASP A 25 1.02 -20.29 -5.65
N ARG A 26 1.06 -19.94 -6.96
CA ARG A 26 2.33 -19.90 -7.74
C ARG A 26 3.34 -18.89 -7.17
N THR A 27 2.86 -17.72 -6.72
CA THR A 27 3.71 -16.71 -6.11
C THR A 27 4.29 -17.20 -4.77
N LEU A 28 3.50 -17.94 -3.99
CA LEU A 28 3.97 -18.55 -2.74
C LEU A 28 5.04 -19.64 -2.99
N ASP A 29 4.98 -20.36 -4.11
CA ASP A 29 6.06 -21.28 -4.52
C ASP A 29 7.38 -20.53 -4.77
N LEU A 30 7.33 -19.35 -5.43
CA LEU A 30 8.50 -18.51 -5.61
C LEU A 30 9.05 -17.98 -4.28
N PHE A 31 8.19 -17.59 -3.36
CA PHE A 31 8.59 -17.15 -2.02
C PHE A 31 9.24 -18.27 -1.22
N ALA A 32 8.70 -19.49 -1.30
CA ALA A 32 9.30 -20.67 -0.68
C ALA A 32 10.71 -20.95 -1.26
N ALA A 33 10.84 -20.91 -2.60
CA ALA A 33 12.14 -21.10 -3.27
C ALA A 33 13.15 -19.99 -2.92
N ALA A 34 12.69 -18.77 -2.62
CA ALA A 34 13.53 -17.63 -2.22
C ALA A 34 13.92 -17.63 -0.73
N GLY A 35 13.54 -18.64 0.03
CA GLY A 35 13.91 -18.81 1.45
C GLY A 35 12.74 -18.71 2.43
N GLY A 36 11.50 -18.56 1.96
CA GLY A 36 10.28 -18.71 2.77
C GLY A 36 9.99 -17.61 3.80
N THR A 37 10.65 -16.45 3.72
CA THR A 37 10.48 -15.36 4.71
C THR A 37 9.74 -14.14 4.17
N ALA A 38 9.39 -14.15 2.87
CA ALA A 38 8.66 -13.04 2.25
C ALA A 38 7.22 -12.96 2.76
N ARG A 39 6.70 -11.73 2.92
CA ARG A 39 5.28 -11.52 3.19
C ARG A 39 4.49 -11.42 1.89
N PRO A 40 3.41 -12.20 1.72
CA PRO A 40 2.44 -11.92 0.68
C PRO A 40 1.76 -10.58 0.97
N VAL A 41 1.94 -9.60 0.09
CA VAL A 41 1.34 -8.27 0.21
C VAL A 41 0.04 -8.27 -0.59
N PHE A 42 -1.07 -8.43 0.10
CA PHE A 42 -2.39 -8.42 -0.51
C PHE A 42 -2.83 -7.00 -0.86
N GLY A 43 -3.38 -6.83 -2.04
CA GLY A 43 -4.01 -5.60 -2.47
C GLY A 43 -5.20 -5.90 -3.38
N ASP A 44 -6.18 -5.02 -3.34
CA ASP A 44 -7.37 -5.10 -4.18
C ASP A 44 -7.16 -4.40 -5.54
N GLY A 45 -7.93 -4.81 -6.54
CA GLY A 45 -7.81 -4.26 -7.90
C GLY A 45 -8.46 -2.88 -8.09
N GLY A 46 -9.39 -2.50 -7.22
CA GLY A 46 -10.19 -1.27 -7.38
C GLY A 46 -11.06 -1.28 -8.64
N SER A 47 -11.45 -0.08 -9.09
CA SER A 47 -12.29 0.12 -10.28
C SER A 47 -11.77 1.24 -11.16
N ASP A 48 -12.30 1.37 -12.38
CA ASP A 48 -12.00 2.51 -13.26
C ASP A 48 -12.43 3.82 -12.62
N GLU A 49 -13.54 3.82 -11.90
CA GLU A 49 -14.03 4.99 -11.19
C GLU A 49 -13.09 5.39 -10.05
N ARG A 50 -12.56 4.43 -9.28
CA ARG A 50 -11.53 4.69 -8.27
C ARG A 50 -10.26 5.25 -8.90
N ARG A 51 -9.81 4.69 -10.02
CA ARG A 51 -8.62 5.16 -10.74
C ARG A 51 -8.80 6.57 -11.32
N ALA A 52 -10.04 6.94 -11.67
CA ALA A 52 -10.37 8.29 -12.11
C ALA A 52 -10.47 9.30 -10.94
N ASN A 53 -10.55 8.86 -9.70
CA ASN A 53 -10.79 9.68 -8.52
C ASN A 53 -9.78 9.37 -7.37
N PRO A 54 -8.46 9.48 -7.61
CA PRO A 54 -7.45 9.14 -6.60
C PRO A 54 -7.56 10.03 -5.36
N GLY A 55 -7.44 9.44 -4.16
CA GLY A 55 -7.46 10.14 -2.88
C GLY A 55 -8.85 10.61 -2.43
N ARG A 56 -9.93 10.24 -3.13
CA ARG A 56 -11.28 10.73 -2.80
C ARG A 56 -12.16 9.76 -2.04
N GLY A 57 -11.69 8.56 -1.73
CA GLY A 57 -12.46 7.55 -1.01
C GLY A 57 -12.93 7.98 0.38
N GLY A 58 -12.21 8.89 1.03
CA GLY A 58 -12.58 9.46 2.32
C GLY A 58 -13.70 10.50 2.22
N GLU A 59 -13.78 11.24 1.12
CA GLU A 59 -14.79 12.29 0.89
C GLU A 59 -16.07 11.75 0.25
N ASP A 60 -15.92 10.78 -0.66
CA ASP A 60 -17.02 10.21 -1.43
C ASP A 60 -17.11 8.68 -1.25
N ARG A 61 -17.94 8.25 -0.32
CA ARG A 61 -18.15 6.83 -0.03
C ARG A 61 -18.85 6.05 -1.14
N SER A 62 -19.46 6.73 -2.12
CA SER A 62 -20.07 6.05 -3.26
C SER A 62 -19.04 5.43 -4.20
N LEU A 63 -17.77 5.84 -4.10
CA LEU A 63 -16.64 5.24 -4.80
C LEU A 63 -16.22 3.88 -4.20
N GLY A 64 -16.65 3.56 -2.98
CA GLY A 64 -16.34 2.32 -2.28
C GLY A 64 -17.25 1.15 -2.63
N LEU A 65 -17.01 0.04 -1.97
CA LEU A 65 -17.87 -1.14 -2.06
C LEU A 65 -19.19 -0.93 -1.31
N ASP A 66 -20.27 -1.44 -1.87
CA ASP A 66 -21.53 -1.60 -1.14
C ASP A 66 -21.47 -2.79 -0.17
N GLU A 67 -22.54 -3.01 0.60
CA GLU A 67 -22.59 -4.12 1.57
C GLU A 67 -22.47 -5.52 0.93
N ALA A 68 -22.86 -5.69 -0.33
CA ALA A 68 -22.69 -6.94 -1.04
C ALA A 68 -21.22 -7.12 -1.47
N GLY A 69 -20.60 -6.05 -1.97
CA GLY A 69 -19.19 -6.00 -2.29
C GLY A 69 -18.31 -6.30 -1.09
N TRP A 70 -18.60 -5.71 0.08
CA TRP A 70 -17.88 -5.99 1.33
C TRP A 70 -18.03 -7.43 1.81
N ARG A 71 -19.19 -8.07 1.63
CA ARG A 71 -19.33 -9.50 1.94
C ARG A 71 -18.47 -10.38 1.03
N HIS A 72 -18.46 -10.11 -0.27
CA HIS A 72 -17.58 -10.82 -1.19
C HIS A 72 -16.11 -10.56 -0.87
N PHE A 73 -15.75 -9.29 -0.60
CA PHE A 73 -14.40 -8.92 -0.20
C PHE A 73 -13.91 -9.72 1.01
N ALA A 74 -14.73 -9.82 2.07
CA ALA A 74 -14.41 -10.59 3.27
C ALA A 74 -14.21 -12.09 2.97
N ASP A 75 -15.07 -12.68 2.13
CA ASP A 75 -14.95 -14.08 1.73
C ASP A 75 -13.71 -14.34 0.87
N GLY A 76 -13.43 -13.45 -0.08
CA GLY A 76 -12.24 -13.53 -0.92
C GLY A 76 -10.94 -13.37 -0.12
N LEU A 77 -10.90 -12.38 0.77
CA LEU A 77 -9.75 -12.12 1.64
C LEU A 77 -9.49 -13.32 2.58
N ARG A 78 -10.52 -13.87 3.21
CA ARG A 78 -10.41 -15.05 4.07
C ARG A 78 -9.79 -16.24 3.31
N ARG A 79 -10.20 -16.50 2.06
CA ARG A 79 -9.63 -17.57 1.23
C ARG A 79 -8.16 -17.35 0.93
N ALA A 80 -7.75 -16.13 0.62
CA ALA A 80 -6.35 -15.78 0.37
C ALA A 80 -5.51 -15.89 1.65
N GLU A 81 -6.05 -15.47 2.81
CA GLU A 81 -5.39 -15.64 4.12
C GLU A 81 -5.18 -17.12 4.46
N GLU A 82 -6.22 -17.94 4.30
CA GLU A 82 -6.15 -19.39 4.54
C GLU A 82 -5.06 -20.03 3.65
N LEU A 83 -5.09 -19.75 2.34
CA LEU A 83 -4.10 -20.28 1.40
C LEU A 83 -2.67 -19.85 1.81
N ALA A 84 -2.45 -18.59 2.12
CA ALA A 84 -1.12 -18.11 2.50
C ALA A 84 -0.63 -18.76 3.80
N ARG A 85 -1.48 -18.86 4.83
CA ARG A 85 -1.13 -19.46 6.12
C ARG A 85 -0.93 -20.98 6.04
N ASP A 86 -1.72 -21.70 5.24
CA ASP A 86 -1.55 -23.12 4.98
C ASP A 86 -0.20 -23.43 4.31
N ARG A 87 0.33 -22.46 3.54
CA ARG A 87 1.64 -22.51 2.93
C ARG A 87 2.77 -21.99 3.86
N GLY A 88 2.44 -21.60 5.11
CA GLY A 88 3.40 -21.12 6.12
C GLY A 88 3.78 -19.64 5.99
N PHE A 89 3.01 -18.86 5.26
CA PHE A 89 3.25 -17.43 5.09
C PHE A 89 2.24 -16.60 5.88
N GLU A 90 2.71 -15.55 6.55
CA GLU A 90 1.83 -14.57 7.20
C GLU A 90 1.62 -13.38 6.26
N PRO A 91 0.40 -13.18 5.74
CA PRO A 91 0.12 -12.11 4.80
C PRO A 91 0.00 -10.74 5.48
N THR A 92 0.09 -9.71 4.67
CA THR A 92 -0.20 -8.33 5.03
C THR A 92 -1.14 -7.70 4.01
N PHE A 93 -2.07 -6.86 4.44
CA PHE A 93 -2.95 -6.11 3.55
C PHE A 93 -2.40 -4.71 3.32
N HIS A 94 -2.32 -4.30 2.07
CA HIS A 94 -1.85 -2.99 1.65
C HIS A 94 -3.02 -2.13 1.15
N ALA A 95 -3.45 -1.17 1.96
CA ALA A 95 -4.33 -0.11 1.51
C ALA A 95 -3.58 0.75 0.48
N HIS A 96 -4.15 0.88 -0.72
CA HIS A 96 -3.44 1.49 -1.85
C HIS A 96 -4.33 2.49 -2.59
N THR A 97 -3.75 3.61 -2.99
CA THR A 97 -4.44 4.65 -3.77
C THR A 97 -5.11 4.05 -5.00
N SER A 98 -6.37 4.44 -5.21
CA SER A 98 -7.21 4.01 -6.36
C SER A 98 -7.68 2.55 -6.32
N THR A 99 -7.55 1.88 -5.20
CA THR A 99 -8.19 0.58 -4.93
C THR A 99 -9.48 0.75 -4.12
N PHE A 100 -10.20 -0.33 -3.84
CA PHE A 100 -11.39 -0.27 -2.96
C PHE A 100 -11.04 -0.09 -1.48
N VAL A 101 -9.76 -0.16 -1.11
CA VAL A 101 -9.28 0.13 0.24
C VAL A 101 -8.18 1.18 0.17
N GLU A 102 -8.58 2.44 0.31
CA GLU A 102 -7.71 3.62 0.24
C GLU A 102 -7.89 4.50 1.49
N ALA A 103 -9.14 4.74 1.89
CA ALA A 103 -9.50 5.65 2.96
C ALA A 103 -9.48 4.99 4.35
N PRO A 104 -9.33 5.76 5.46
CA PRO A 104 -9.29 5.22 6.82
C PRO A 104 -10.46 4.30 7.15
N TRP A 105 -11.68 4.68 6.80
CA TRP A 105 -12.88 3.88 7.08
C TRP A 105 -12.91 2.53 6.34
N GLU A 106 -12.26 2.45 5.17
CA GLU A 106 -12.12 1.21 4.40
C GLU A 106 -11.08 0.30 5.05
N ILE A 107 -10.00 0.88 5.56
CA ILE A 107 -8.99 0.14 6.34
C ILE A 107 -9.62 -0.43 7.60
N ASP A 108 -10.37 0.38 8.35
CA ASP A 108 -11.11 -0.09 9.53
C ASP A 108 -12.01 -1.28 9.17
N ARG A 109 -12.71 -1.18 8.02
CA ARG A 109 -13.61 -2.25 7.57
C ARG A 109 -12.85 -3.55 7.25
N VAL A 110 -11.69 -3.48 6.60
CA VAL A 110 -10.83 -4.67 6.38
C VAL A 110 -10.39 -5.28 7.69
N LEU A 111 -9.95 -4.47 8.66
CA LEU A 111 -9.46 -4.95 9.95
C LEU A 111 -10.58 -5.53 10.82
N GLU A 112 -11.82 -5.04 10.69
CA GLU A 112 -13.01 -5.63 11.32
C GLU A 112 -13.39 -7.00 10.73
N LEU A 113 -13.24 -7.15 9.40
CA LEU A 113 -13.70 -8.32 8.66
C LEU A 113 -12.67 -9.47 8.60
N SER A 114 -11.42 -9.24 9.00
CA SER A 114 -10.33 -10.19 8.81
C SER A 114 -9.33 -10.21 9.97
N GLY A 115 -8.48 -11.25 9.97
CA GLY A 115 -7.30 -11.35 10.85
C GLY A 115 -5.99 -10.94 10.18
N VAL A 116 -6.04 -10.39 8.95
CA VAL A 116 -4.84 -10.03 8.18
C VAL A 116 -4.01 -8.96 8.87
N GLY A 117 -2.68 -9.05 8.79
CA GLY A 117 -1.80 -7.96 9.19
C GLY A 117 -1.97 -6.73 8.28
N LEU A 118 -1.57 -5.57 8.75
CA LEU A 118 -1.63 -4.33 7.98
C LEU A 118 -0.24 -3.91 7.53
N LEU A 119 -0.11 -3.60 6.25
CA LEU A 119 1.00 -2.85 5.72
C LEU A 119 0.68 -1.36 5.83
N VAL A 120 1.48 -0.64 6.59
CA VAL A 120 1.43 0.82 6.64
C VAL A 120 2.36 1.39 5.57
N ASP A 121 1.78 2.04 4.57
CA ASP A 121 2.50 2.83 3.56
C ASP A 121 2.24 4.31 3.79
N THR A 122 3.28 5.05 4.13
CA THR A 122 3.16 6.46 4.53
C THR A 122 2.58 7.35 3.43
N GLY A 123 2.92 7.08 2.18
CA GLY A 123 2.44 7.87 1.04
C GLY A 123 0.99 7.55 0.68
N HIS A 124 0.64 6.27 0.54
CA HIS A 124 -0.73 5.87 0.21
C HIS A 124 -1.72 6.26 1.31
N LEU A 125 -1.34 6.13 2.58
CA LEU A 125 -2.16 6.59 3.70
C LEU A 125 -2.42 8.09 3.63
N LEU A 126 -1.38 8.90 3.39
CA LEU A 126 -1.55 10.35 3.33
C LEU A 126 -2.43 10.77 2.14
N ILE A 127 -2.29 10.13 0.97
CA ILE A 127 -3.16 10.34 -0.19
C ILE A 127 -4.61 9.95 0.13
N GLY A 128 -4.83 8.83 0.82
CA GLY A 128 -6.15 8.35 1.25
C GLY A 128 -6.79 9.14 2.38
N GLY A 129 -6.11 10.17 2.90
CA GLY A 129 -6.61 11.05 3.94
C GLY A 129 -6.33 10.58 5.38
N SER A 130 -5.44 9.59 5.56
CA SER A 130 -4.94 9.16 6.87
C SER A 130 -3.66 9.93 7.24
N ASP A 131 -3.52 10.29 8.51
CA ASP A 131 -2.23 10.64 9.09
C ASP A 131 -1.44 9.36 9.40
N PRO A 132 -0.26 9.10 8.78
CA PRO A 132 0.51 7.89 9.01
C PRO A 132 0.95 7.70 10.48
N ILE A 133 1.17 8.77 11.22
CA ILE A 133 1.51 8.72 12.65
C ILE A 133 0.31 8.25 13.45
N GLN A 134 -0.87 8.83 13.18
CA GLN A 134 -2.10 8.39 13.83
C GLN A 134 -2.46 6.95 13.46
N ALA A 135 -2.20 6.53 12.23
CA ALA A 135 -2.38 5.15 11.77
C ALA A 135 -1.59 4.13 12.61
N LEU A 136 -0.35 4.46 13.00
CA LEU A 136 0.42 3.60 13.91
C LEU A 136 -0.21 3.50 15.31
N ARG A 137 -0.84 4.56 15.81
CA ARG A 137 -1.53 4.57 17.10
C ARG A 137 -2.81 3.75 17.07
N ASP A 138 -3.59 3.91 16.00
CA ASP A 138 -4.90 3.29 15.87
C ASP A 138 -4.80 1.80 15.48
N TRP A 139 -3.86 1.46 14.59
CA TRP A 139 -3.74 0.12 13.99
C TRP A 139 -2.43 -0.59 14.33
N GLY A 140 -1.55 -0.01 15.15
CA GLY A 140 -0.18 -0.50 15.38
C GLY A 140 -0.09 -1.97 15.78
N SER A 141 -1.07 -2.50 16.54
CA SER A 141 -1.13 -3.92 16.91
C SER A 141 -1.33 -4.88 15.72
N ARG A 142 -1.76 -4.37 14.57
CA ARG A 142 -1.98 -5.10 13.34
C ARG A 142 -0.86 -4.89 12.32
N VAL A 143 0.02 -3.89 12.54
CA VAL A 143 1.09 -3.55 11.60
C VAL A 143 2.17 -4.61 11.63
N ASN A 144 2.37 -5.26 10.50
CA ASN A 144 3.38 -6.30 10.33
C ASN A 144 4.31 -6.08 9.14
N TYR A 145 4.11 -4.99 8.37
CA TYR A 145 5.00 -4.53 7.31
C TYR A 145 4.89 -3.02 7.12
N VAL A 146 5.97 -2.37 6.69
CA VAL A 146 6.02 -0.92 6.50
C VAL A 146 6.65 -0.57 5.16
N HIS A 147 5.96 0.28 4.40
CA HIS A 147 6.51 1.00 3.25
C HIS A 147 6.69 2.48 3.58
N ILE A 148 7.83 3.01 3.21
CA ILE A 148 8.13 4.44 3.35
C ILE A 148 8.07 5.07 1.96
N LYS A 149 7.11 5.94 1.79
CA LYS A 149 6.90 6.78 0.60
C LYS A 149 6.70 8.22 1.04
N ASP A 150 7.23 9.16 0.26
CA ASP A 150 6.92 10.57 0.44
C ASP A 150 6.09 11.09 -0.74
N VAL A 151 5.17 12.00 -0.48
CA VAL A 151 4.18 12.46 -1.46
C VAL A 151 4.00 13.97 -1.42
N ARG A 152 3.60 14.54 -2.57
CA ARG A 152 3.27 15.95 -2.73
C ARG A 152 1.77 16.15 -2.80
N LEU A 153 1.18 16.67 -1.74
CA LEU A 153 -0.26 16.94 -1.66
C LEU A 153 -0.72 18.10 -2.57
N ASP A 154 0.18 18.99 -2.98
CA ASP A 154 -0.14 20.02 -3.97
C ASP A 154 -0.38 19.41 -5.36
N VAL A 155 0.35 18.34 -5.71
CA VAL A 155 0.11 17.55 -6.93
C VAL A 155 -1.26 16.87 -6.83
N LEU A 156 -1.59 16.22 -5.69
CA LEU A 156 -2.90 15.61 -5.48
C LEU A 156 -4.03 16.63 -5.64
N ARG A 157 -3.92 17.79 -4.97
CA ARG A 157 -4.90 18.88 -5.09
C ARG A 157 -5.05 19.36 -6.54
N GLY A 158 -3.96 19.41 -7.30
CA GLY A 158 -3.98 19.71 -8.74
C GLY A 158 -4.74 18.67 -9.55
N VAL A 159 -4.46 17.40 -9.33
CA VAL A 159 -5.12 16.26 -10.00
C VAL A 159 -6.62 16.26 -9.72
N VAL A 160 -7.02 16.42 -8.47
CA VAL A 160 -8.44 16.47 -8.07
C VAL A 160 -9.15 17.67 -8.72
N ARG A 161 -8.56 18.86 -8.66
CA ARG A 161 -9.11 20.08 -9.29
C ARG A 161 -9.30 19.93 -10.79
N ASP A 162 -8.35 19.27 -11.46
CA ASP A 162 -8.32 19.11 -12.90
C ASP A 162 -9.14 17.88 -13.36
N HIS A 163 -9.78 17.15 -12.43
CA HIS A 163 -10.50 15.88 -12.67
C HIS A 163 -9.65 14.85 -13.41
N ALA A 164 -8.35 14.81 -13.08
CA ALA A 164 -7.40 13.86 -13.63
C ALA A 164 -7.35 12.58 -12.78
N GLY A 165 -6.92 11.47 -13.40
CA GLY A 165 -6.86 10.16 -12.74
C GLY A 165 -5.49 9.85 -12.11
N ALA A 166 -5.37 8.64 -11.57
CA ALA A 166 -4.18 8.16 -10.89
C ALA A 166 -2.94 8.19 -11.79
N ILE A 167 -3.03 7.76 -13.04
CA ILE A 167 -1.89 7.76 -13.98
C ILE A 167 -1.32 9.18 -14.14
N GLU A 168 -2.20 10.18 -14.26
CA GLU A 168 -1.78 11.58 -14.32
C GLU A 168 -1.09 12.03 -13.02
N ALA A 169 -1.57 11.58 -11.85
CA ALA A 169 -0.92 11.88 -10.58
C ALA A 169 0.52 11.35 -10.54
N TRP A 170 0.75 10.11 -10.99
CA TRP A 170 2.10 9.53 -11.11
C TRP A 170 2.96 10.31 -12.11
N GLN A 171 2.42 10.66 -13.27
CA GLN A 171 3.13 11.44 -14.29
C GLN A 171 3.50 12.84 -13.81
N ARG A 172 2.67 13.46 -12.97
CA ARG A 172 2.94 14.76 -12.35
C ARG A 172 3.91 14.66 -11.16
N GLY A 173 4.35 13.44 -10.80
CA GLY A 173 5.33 13.20 -9.74
C GLY A 173 4.77 13.37 -8.35
N ILE A 174 3.59 12.78 -8.07
CA ILE A 174 2.98 12.78 -6.75
C ILE A 174 3.88 12.11 -5.72
N PHE A 175 4.58 11.02 -6.07
CA PHE A 175 5.59 10.40 -5.23
C PHE A 175 6.94 11.03 -5.47
N CYS A 176 7.61 11.41 -4.40
CA CYS A 176 8.87 12.16 -4.44
C CYS A 176 9.94 11.49 -3.56
N GLU A 177 11.14 12.07 -3.56
CA GLU A 177 12.22 11.63 -2.70
C GLU A 177 11.91 11.93 -1.24
N LEU A 178 12.35 11.06 -0.35
CA LEU A 178 12.13 11.19 1.09
C LEU A 178 12.62 12.54 1.62
N GLY A 179 11.79 13.19 2.40
CA GLY A 179 12.03 14.51 2.97
C GLY A 179 11.80 15.68 2.02
N THR A 180 11.26 15.43 0.80
CA THR A 180 10.91 16.48 -0.16
C THR A 180 9.40 16.63 -0.40
N GLY A 181 8.58 15.84 0.29
CA GLY A 181 7.13 15.87 0.23
C GLY A 181 6.49 16.37 1.51
N ASP A 182 5.25 15.96 1.71
CA ASP A 182 4.39 16.44 2.79
C ASP A 182 4.22 15.42 3.93
N VAL A 183 4.84 14.22 3.86
CA VAL A 183 4.80 13.24 4.95
C VAL A 183 5.73 13.69 6.08
N ASP A 184 5.22 13.74 7.32
CA ASP A 184 6.08 13.91 8.51
C ASP A 184 6.83 12.60 8.80
N LEU A 185 7.89 12.35 8.02
CA LEU A 185 8.70 11.13 8.14
C LEU A 185 9.47 11.06 9.46
N ASP A 186 9.98 12.17 9.98
CA ASP A 186 10.69 12.19 11.26
C ASP A 186 9.74 11.80 12.41
N GLY A 187 8.53 12.40 12.43
CA GLY A 187 7.47 12.03 13.38
C GLY A 187 7.03 10.58 13.23
N PHE A 188 6.91 10.10 12.00
CA PHE A 188 6.55 8.70 11.72
C PHE A 188 7.59 7.71 12.27
N PHE A 189 8.89 7.94 12.03
CA PHE A 189 9.94 7.08 12.56
C PHE A 189 10.06 7.17 14.08
N HIS A 190 9.75 8.31 14.68
CA HIS A 190 9.66 8.44 16.14
C HIS A 190 8.55 7.52 16.69
N GLU A 191 7.33 7.61 16.13
CA GLU A 191 6.19 6.80 16.55
C GLU A 191 6.40 5.30 16.27
N LEU A 192 7.01 4.96 15.12
CA LEU A 192 7.31 3.58 14.76
C LEU A 192 8.21 2.88 15.80
N ARG A 193 9.20 3.62 16.33
CA ARG A 193 10.01 3.13 17.45
C ARG A 193 9.23 3.05 18.76
N ALA A 194 8.34 4.01 19.01
CA ALA A 194 7.52 4.04 20.22
C ALA A 194 6.55 2.87 20.31
N VAL A 195 5.97 2.43 19.17
CA VAL A 195 5.14 1.22 19.11
C VAL A 195 5.95 -0.08 19.09
N GLY A 196 7.29 -0.02 19.08
CA GLY A 196 8.17 -1.18 19.15
C GLY A 196 8.22 -2.01 17.87
N TYR A 197 7.98 -1.42 16.70
CA TYR A 197 8.08 -2.12 15.42
C TYR A 197 9.52 -2.54 15.12
N ASP A 198 9.72 -3.82 14.84
CA ASP A 198 11.03 -4.44 14.52
C ASP A 198 11.03 -5.21 13.19
N GLY A 199 9.97 -5.03 12.37
CA GLY A 199 9.79 -5.68 11.07
C GLY A 199 10.56 -5.01 9.93
N TRP A 200 10.27 -5.47 8.72
CA TRP A 200 10.84 -4.92 7.49
C TRP A 200 10.33 -3.51 7.18
N ILE A 201 11.22 -2.65 6.73
CA ILE A 201 10.93 -1.34 6.17
C ILE A 201 11.39 -1.36 4.71
N CYS A 202 10.46 -1.14 3.78
CA CYS A 202 10.72 -1.03 2.36
C CYS A 202 10.57 0.43 1.92
N VAL A 203 11.55 0.97 1.20
CA VAL A 203 11.43 2.30 0.60
C VAL A 203 10.95 2.17 -0.82
N GLU A 204 9.85 2.84 -1.12
CA GLU A 204 9.27 2.84 -2.45
C GLU A 204 9.09 4.27 -2.98
N GLN A 205 9.21 4.41 -4.28
CA GLN A 205 8.93 5.63 -5.01
C GLN A 205 8.32 5.25 -6.35
N ASP A 206 7.00 5.29 -6.43
CA ASP A 206 6.29 4.96 -7.67
C ASP A 206 6.50 6.06 -8.69
N ARG A 207 6.97 5.67 -9.87
CA ARG A 207 7.37 6.62 -10.89
C ARG A 207 7.07 6.11 -12.28
N ILE A 208 6.43 6.94 -13.08
CA ILE A 208 6.30 6.71 -14.52
C ILE A 208 7.43 7.48 -15.20
N LEU A 209 8.38 6.74 -15.76
CA LEU A 209 9.49 7.35 -16.52
C LEU A 209 8.96 7.89 -17.85
N ARG A 210 9.43 9.08 -18.24
CA ARG A 210 9.22 9.61 -19.58
C ARG A 210 10.20 8.97 -20.56
N ASP A 211 9.85 8.95 -21.83
CA ASP A 211 10.68 8.31 -22.89
C ASP A 211 12.11 8.86 -22.96
N ASP A 212 12.30 10.14 -22.62
CA ASP A 212 13.60 10.83 -22.61
C ASP A 212 14.32 10.77 -21.26
N GLU A 213 13.74 10.13 -20.25
CA GLU A 213 14.27 10.09 -18.90
C GLU A 213 15.13 8.84 -18.68
N PRO A 214 16.41 9.00 -18.31
CA PRO A 214 17.27 7.86 -18.08
C PRO A 214 16.93 7.14 -16.77
N ILE A 215 16.93 5.81 -16.76
CA ILE A 215 16.68 4.99 -15.57
C ILE A 215 17.67 5.30 -14.43
N SER A 216 18.84 5.86 -14.75
CA SER A 216 19.82 6.32 -13.76
C SER A 216 19.26 7.35 -12.79
N GLU A 217 18.28 8.18 -13.21
CA GLU A 217 17.60 9.15 -12.33
C GLU A 217 16.88 8.44 -11.17
N SER A 218 16.19 7.32 -11.44
CA SER A 218 15.56 6.53 -10.39
C SER A 218 16.59 5.92 -9.43
N ALA A 219 17.73 5.47 -9.96
CA ALA A 219 18.81 4.94 -9.13
C ALA A 219 19.43 6.03 -8.24
N GLU A 220 19.62 7.24 -8.76
CA GLU A 220 20.12 8.38 -7.97
C GLU A 220 19.11 8.82 -6.90
N ALA A 221 17.79 8.84 -7.22
CA ALA A 221 16.73 9.12 -6.26
C ALA A 221 16.79 8.11 -5.10
N GLN A 222 16.94 6.81 -5.39
CA GLN A 222 17.07 5.79 -4.35
C GLN A 222 18.36 5.92 -3.50
N ARG A 223 19.46 6.41 -4.08
CA ARG A 223 20.67 6.73 -3.30
C ARG A 223 20.43 7.90 -2.34
N ARG A 224 19.69 8.93 -2.79
CA ARG A 224 19.30 10.07 -1.93
C ARG A 224 18.34 9.62 -0.82
N ASN A 225 17.34 8.79 -1.13
CA ASN A 225 16.45 8.19 -0.14
C ASN A 225 17.23 7.40 0.93
N ARG A 226 18.22 6.61 0.50
CA ARG A 226 19.07 5.86 1.44
C ARG A 226 19.95 6.79 2.30
N ALA A 227 20.45 7.89 1.74
CA ALA A 227 21.22 8.88 2.51
C ALA A 227 20.32 9.56 3.55
N TRP A 228 19.12 9.96 3.17
CA TRP A 228 18.12 10.52 4.07
C TRP A 228 17.81 9.58 5.25
N LEU A 229 17.57 8.29 4.98
CA LEU A 229 17.29 7.30 6.03
C LEU A 229 18.45 7.14 7.03
N ARG A 230 19.69 7.20 6.55
CA ARG A 230 20.86 7.15 7.45
C ARG A 230 20.95 8.36 8.37
N GLU A 231 20.64 9.54 7.84
CA GLU A 231 20.71 10.78 8.58
C GLU A 231 19.57 10.93 9.59
N HIS A 232 18.34 10.61 9.20
CA HIS A 232 17.12 10.88 9.98
C HIS A 232 16.62 9.68 10.77
N ALA A 233 16.70 8.48 10.21
CA ALA A 233 16.17 7.27 10.83
C ALA A 233 17.24 6.35 11.45
N GLY A 234 18.53 6.56 11.13
CA GLY A 234 19.61 5.69 11.60
C GLY A 234 19.65 4.31 10.94
N LEU A 235 19.11 4.18 9.70
CA LEU A 235 18.96 2.94 8.94
C LEU A 235 19.96 2.79 7.79
#